data_1231401b60e76fc1f6120016a6274768
#
_entry.id   1231401b60e76fc1f6120016a6274768
#
_cell.length_a   1.000
_cell.length_b   1.000
_cell.length_c   1.000
_cell.angle_alpha   90.00
_cell.angle_beta   90.00
_cell.angle_gamma   90.00
#
_symmetry.space_group_name_H-M   'P 1'
#
loop_
_entity.id
_entity.type
_entity.pdbx_description
1 polymer ?
#
loop_
_entity_poly.entity_id
_entity_poly.type
_entity_poly.pdbx_seq_one_letter_code
_entity_poly.pdbx_strand_id
1 'polypeptide(L)' 'MDYCTMREEIIGIIAGIAINRDLSDIDDNVKLKAQLCLDSKDYLDVVKKLKRRYKVQVPEKDYRKLATIRTCIEYLSPRL' A
#
# COMPACT_ATOMS: atom_id res chain seq x y z
N MET A 1 -3.50 -9.32 13.02
CA MET A 1 -4.44 -8.99 11.92
C MET A 1 -4.12 -9.90 10.75
N ASP A 2 -5.13 -10.50 10.12
CA ASP A 2 -4.86 -11.46 9.05
C ASP A 2 -4.61 -10.76 7.70
N TYR A 3 -4.12 -11.54 6.73
CA TYR A 3 -3.78 -11.03 5.42
C TYR A 3 -4.97 -10.38 4.71
N CYS A 4 -6.12 -11.07 4.71
CA CYS A 4 -7.31 -10.57 4.02
C CYS A 4 -7.79 -9.23 4.59
N THR A 5 -7.78 -9.09 5.90
CA THR A 5 -8.20 -7.86 6.55
C THR A 5 -7.25 -6.71 6.20
N MET A 6 -5.94 -6.96 6.29
CA MET A 6 -4.95 -5.94 5.93
C MET A 6 -5.05 -5.56 4.45
N ARG A 7 -5.25 -6.57 3.59
CA ARG A 7 -5.41 -6.32 2.15
C ARG A 7 -6.57 -5.37 1.88
N GLU A 8 -7.71 -5.63 2.49
CA GLU A 8 -8.88 -4.78 2.31
C GLU A 8 -8.64 -3.36 2.81
N GLU A 9 -7.97 -3.22 3.95
CA GLU A 9 -7.65 -1.90 4.50
C GLU A 9 -6.69 -1.13 3.60
N ILE A 10 -5.68 -1.82 3.08
CA ILE A 10 -4.70 -1.20 2.18
C ILE A 10 -5.37 -0.78 0.88
N ILE A 11 -6.24 -1.62 0.32
CA ILE A 11 -6.99 -1.28 -0.88
C ILE A 11 -7.88 -0.07 -0.63
N GLY A 12 -8.51 0.03 0.54
CA GLY A 12 -9.30 1.19 0.90
C GLY A 12 -8.48 2.47 0.94
N ILE A 13 -7.27 2.39 1.44
CA ILE A 13 -6.35 3.55 1.45
C ILE A 13 -5.98 3.96 0.03
N ILE A 14 -5.65 2.97 -0.80
CA ILE A 14 -5.29 3.21 -2.21
C ILE A 14 -6.47 3.82 -2.95
N ALA A 15 -7.68 3.33 -2.70
CA ALA A 15 -8.89 3.85 -3.34
C ALA A 15 -9.13 5.34 -3.02
N GLY A 16 -8.74 5.77 -1.83
CA GLY A 16 -8.86 7.18 -1.44
C GLY A 16 -7.87 8.09 -2.16
N ILE A 17 -6.82 7.52 -2.73
CA ILE A 17 -5.80 8.28 -3.47
C ILE A 17 -6.01 8.12 -4.97
N ALA A 18 -6.23 6.90 -5.43
CA ALA A 18 -6.44 6.58 -6.84
C ALA A 18 -7.94 6.47 -7.15
N ILE A 19 -8.68 7.55 -6.93
CA ILE A 19 -10.15 7.53 -6.94
C ILE A 19 -10.75 7.23 -8.30
N ASN A 20 -10.00 7.43 -9.38
CA ASN A 20 -10.48 7.15 -10.73
C ASN A 20 -9.97 5.82 -11.29
N ARG A 21 -9.42 4.96 -10.42
CA ARG A 21 -8.89 3.67 -10.84
C ARG A 21 -9.80 2.54 -10.40
N ASP A 22 -9.91 1.54 -11.26
CA ASP A 22 -10.62 0.31 -10.92
C ASP A 22 -9.66 -0.61 -10.16
N LEU A 23 -10.02 -0.94 -8.93
CA LEU A 23 -9.20 -1.78 -8.06
C LEU A 23 -9.73 -3.20 -7.95
N SER A 24 -10.77 -3.56 -8.71
CA SER A 24 -11.38 -4.88 -8.63
C SER A 24 -10.44 -6.01 -9.05
N ASP A 25 -9.51 -5.72 -9.97
CA ASP A 25 -8.55 -6.69 -10.48
C ASP A 25 -7.14 -6.45 -9.97
N ILE A 26 -7.00 -5.76 -8.84
CA ILE A 26 -5.68 -5.43 -8.32
C ILE A 26 -4.91 -6.71 -7.97
N ASP A 27 -3.65 -6.79 -8.42
CA ASP A 27 -2.78 -7.94 -8.21
C ASP A 27 -1.83 -7.66 -7.06
N ASP A 28 -1.84 -8.56 -6.08
CA ASP A 28 -1.03 -8.39 -4.86
C ASP A 28 0.48 -8.45 -5.13
N ASN A 29 0.88 -9.05 -6.24
CA ASN A 29 2.29 -9.27 -6.56
C ASN A 29 2.85 -8.30 -7.59
N VAL A 30 2.03 -7.39 -8.10
CA VAL A 30 2.45 -6.41 -9.10
C VAL A 30 2.63 -5.05 -8.45
N LYS A 31 3.66 -4.32 -8.84
CA LYS A 31 3.93 -3.00 -8.28
C LYS A 31 2.73 -2.08 -8.46
N LEU A 32 2.33 -1.44 -7.36
CA LEU A 32 1.17 -0.54 -7.37
C LEU A 32 1.36 0.62 -8.35
N LYS A 33 2.57 1.18 -8.41
CA LYS A 33 2.85 2.26 -9.36
C LYS A 33 2.63 1.80 -10.80
N ALA A 34 3.01 0.56 -11.10
CA ALA A 34 2.91 0.03 -12.46
C ALA A 34 1.46 -0.28 -12.83
N GLN A 35 0.75 -1.02 -11.99
CA GLN A 35 -0.60 -1.45 -12.36
C GLN A 35 -1.64 -0.33 -12.25
N LEU A 36 -1.41 0.66 -11.39
CA LEU A 36 -2.34 1.77 -11.21
C LEU A 36 -1.86 3.07 -11.84
N CYS A 37 -0.73 3.05 -12.49
CA CYS A 37 -0.14 4.23 -13.13
C CYS A 37 0.00 5.41 -12.15
N LEU A 38 0.44 5.11 -10.95
CA LEU A 38 0.65 6.14 -9.93
C LEU A 38 1.97 6.88 -10.19
N ASP A 39 1.98 8.18 -9.95
CA ASP A 39 3.23 8.93 -9.95
C ASP A 39 3.90 8.82 -8.56
N SER A 40 5.09 9.41 -8.45
CA SER A 40 5.85 9.34 -7.20
C SER A 40 5.11 9.99 -6.04
N LYS A 41 4.38 11.07 -6.30
CA LYS A 41 3.62 11.77 -5.28
C LYS A 41 2.49 10.89 -4.75
N ASP A 42 1.75 10.25 -5.64
CA ASP A 42 0.64 9.37 -5.24
C ASP A 42 1.17 8.19 -4.44
N TYR A 43 2.29 7.61 -4.87
CA TYR A 43 2.91 6.51 -4.15
C TYR A 43 3.34 6.93 -2.74
N LEU A 44 3.95 8.11 -2.62
CA LEU A 44 4.33 8.62 -1.31
C LEU A 44 3.12 8.89 -0.41
N ASP A 45 2.01 9.34 -1.01
CA ASP A 45 0.78 9.54 -0.24
C ASP A 45 0.25 8.22 0.31
N VAL A 46 0.33 7.14 -0.47
CA VAL A 46 -0.03 5.80 -0.01
C VAL A 46 0.83 5.41 1.18
N VAL A 47 2.15 5.57 1.06
CA VAL A 47 3.09 5.23 2.13
C VAL A 47 2.77 6.02 3.40
N LYS A 48 2.55 7.32 3.27
CA LYS A 48 2.25 8.17 4.42
C LYS A 48 0.96 7.75 5.12
N LYS A 49 -0.06 7.40 4.35
CA LYS A 49 -1.33 6.95 4.92
C LYS A 49 -1.19 5.60 5.62
N LEU A 50 -0.39 4.70 5.07
CA LEU A 50 -0.11 3.42 5.70
C LEU A 50 0.59 3.61 7.03
N LYS A 51 1.60 4.48 7.07
CA LYS A 51 2.31 4.79 8.31
C LYS A 51 1.37 5.32 9.38
N ARG A 52 0.47 6.21 8.98
CA ARG A 52 -0.49 6.80 9.92
C ARG A 52 -1.52 5.77 10.38
N ARG A 53 -2.02 4.98 9.45
CA ARG A 53 -3.06 4.00 9.75
C ARG A 53 -2.59 2.96 10.76
N TYR A 54 -1.37 2.46 10.58
CA TYR A 54 -0.83 1.40 11.42
C TYR A 54 0.13 1.89 12.50
N LYS A 55 0.39 3.20 12.53
CA LYS A 55 1.30 3.82 13.50
C LYS A 55 2.67 3.17 13.49
N VAL A 56 3.18 2.88 12.29
CA VAL A 56 4.45 2.20 12.08
C VAL A 56 5.46 3.19 11.49
N GLN A 57 6.69 3.15 11.99
CA GLN A 57 7.78 3.94 11.43
C GLN A 57 8.33 3.21 10.19
N VAL A 58 8.36 3.91 9.06
CA VAL A 58 8.92 3.38 7.82
C VAL A 58 9.97 4.36 7.34
N PRO A 59 11.26 4.03 7.46
CA PRO A 59 12.31 4.92 6.94
C PRO A 59 12.24 4.98 5.42
N GLU A 60 12.70 6.09 4.87
CA GLU A 60 12.61 6.34 3.43
C GLU A 60 13.28 5.24 2.61
N LYS A 61 14.37 4.68 3.11
CA LYS A 61 15.08 3.58 2.44
C LYS A 61 14.21 2.32 2.27
N ASP A 62 13.17 2.20 3.09
CA ASP A 62 12.27 1.04 3.06
C ASP A 62 10.99 1.30 2.26
N TYR A 63 10.81 2.49 1.68
CA TYR A 63 9.60 2.80 0.93
C TYR A 63 9.38 1.83 -0.21
N ARG A 64 10.45 1.39 -0.87
CA ARG A 64 10.35 0.43 -1.98
C ARG A 64 9.82 -0.94 -1.53
N LYS A 65 9.90 -1.24 -0.23
CA LYS A 65 9.35 -2.49 0.31
C LYS A 65 7.83 -2.47 0.38
N LEU A 66 7.23 -1.32 0.16
CA LEU A 66 5.77 -1.16 0.13
C LEU A 66 5.25 -1.11 -1.31
N ALA A 67 6.04 -1.59 -2.27
CA ALA A 67 5.72 -1.44 -3.69
C ALA A 67 4.52 -2.27 -4.14
N THR A 68 4.25 -3.41 -3.50
CA THR A 68 3.11 -4.26 -3.81
C THR A 68 2.27 -4.45 -2.56
N ILE A 69 1.02 -4.92 -2.74
CA ILE A 69 0.16 -5.20 -1.58
C ILE A 69 0.79 -6.30 -0.71
N ARG A 70 1.31 -7.35 -1.35
CA ARG A 70 1.93 -8.45 -0.60
C ARG A 70 3.10 -7.96 0.25
N THR A 71 4.01 -7.19 -0.34
CA THR A 71 5.17 -6.71 0.41
C THR A 71 4.77 -5.69 1.48
N CYS A 72 3.72 -4.89 1.25
CA CYS A 72 3.18 -4.02 2.28
C CYS A 72 2.77 -4.83 3.51
N ILE A 73 2.03 -5.90 3.31
CA ILE A 73 1.53 -6.72 4.40
C ILE A 73 2.69 -7.43 5.09
N GLU A 74 3.63 -7.98 4.33
CA GLU A 74 4.80 -8.64 4.90
C GLU A 74 5.66 -7.69 5.72
N TYR A 75 5.75 -6.44 5.30
CA TYR A 75 6.52 -5.44 6.03
C TYR A 75 5.80 -4.96 7.28
N LEU A 76 4.49 -4.71 7.18
CA LEU A 76 3.73 -4.09 8.26
C LEU A 76 3.30 -5.10 9.34
N SER A 77 2.93 -6.32 8.93
CA SER A 77 2.38 -7.31 9.83
C SER A 77 3.26 -7.59 11.06
N PRO A 78 4.58 -7.82 10.91
CA PRO A 78 5.42 -8.08 12.08
C PRO A 78 5.57 -6.87 13.01
N ARG A 79 5.20 -5.70 12.56
CA ARG A 79 5.35 -4.45 13.30
C ARG A 79 4.08 -4.01 14.03
N LEU A 80 3.01 -4.75 13.83
CA LEU A 80 1.72 -4.43 14.46
C LEU A 80 1.56 -5.01 15.87
#